data_0926aee3ab7e2a5eff4a571e2ef5748a
#
_entry.id   0926aee3ab7e2a5eff4a571e2ef5748a
#
_cell.length_a   1.000
_cell.length_b   1.000
_cell.length_c   1.000
_cell.angle_alpha   90.00
_cell.angle_beta   90.00
_cell.angle_gamma   90.00
#
_symmetry.space_group_name_H-M   'P 1'
#
loop_
_entity.id
_entity.type
_entity.pdbx_description
1 polymer ?
#
loop_
_entity_poly.entity_id
_entity_poly.type
_entity_poly.pdbx_seq_one_letter_code
_entity_poly.pdbx_strand_id
1 'polypeptide(L)'
;MNYPLFIARKIYNGGDKTRKVSKPAITIATVGVAIGLAVMIVSVCVVLGFKHTIRDKVIGFGSDVTVANFLTLQGSEQYPIQVNDSLIKVLKDVPGIKHVQRYAYTQGILKTNEDFLGVMLKGVGPDFDTTFIHNNMVEGSLPHFSDKESHQKLVISKTIADKLNLKVGQRIFAYFINDQGVRTRKFTIAGIYATNMKQFDSQICFTDLYTANKLNGWEPDQYSGAELQVNDFSQLNPISSLVLSKVKNTVDHYGETY
;
A
#
# COMPACT_ATOMS: atom_id res chain seq x y z
N MET A 1 26.50 -1.87 47.31
CA MET A 1 27.66 -2.56 46.68
C MET A 1 27.08 -3.67 45.80
N ASN A 2 27.30 -3.60 44.48
CA ASN A 2 26.76 -4.62 43.55
C ASN A 2 27.57 -5.90 43.66
N TYR A 3 27.09 -6.84 44.45
CA TYR A 3 27.71 -8.12 44.74
C TYR A 3 28.12 -8.93 43.49
N PRO A 4 27.32 -9.03 42.43
CA PRO A 4 27.69 -9.70 41.19
C PRO A 4 28.92 -9.08 40.51
N LEU A 5 29.02 -7.76 40.50
CA LEU A 5 30.12 -7.02 39.88
C LEU A 5 31.44 -7.20 40.69
N PHE A 6 31.33 -7.27 42.01
CA PHE A 6 32.45 -7.56 42.88
C PHE A 6 32.99 -8.99 42.65
N ILE A 7 32.13 -10.00 42.57
CA ILE A 7 32.53 -11.38 42.29
C ILE A 7 33.14 -11.50 40.90
N ALA A 8 32.56 -10.91 39.87
CA ALA A 8 33.09 -10.89 38.51
C ALA A 8 34.48 -10.29 38.44
N ARG A 9 34.69 -9.18 39.14
CA ARG A 9 36.00 -8.52 39.22
C ARG A 9 37.03 -9.33 39.98
N LYS A 10 36.63 -10.04 41.03
CA LYS A 10 37.49 -10.92 41.82
C LYS A 10 37.89 -12.18 41.03
N ILE A 11 36.98 -12.74 40.25
CA ILE A 11 37.27 -13.91 39.37
C ILE A 11 38.20 -13.47 38.23
N TYR A 12 37.98 -12.31 37.64
CA TYR A 12 38.78 -11.78 36.52
C TYR A 12 40.20 -11.38 36.96
N ASN A 13 40.35 -10.72 38.13
CA ASN A 13 41.63 -10.18 38.63
C ASN A 13 42.36 -11.12 39.62
N GLY A 14 41.65 -12.11 40.21
CA GLY A 14 42.14 -12.99 41.30
C GLY A 14 42.89 -14.22 40.85
N GLY A 15 43.52 -14.24 39.70
CA GLY A 15 44.23 -15.43 39.16
C GLY A 15 45.60 -15.65 39.81
N ASP A 16 45.69 -16.64 40.67
CA ASP A 16 46.93 -17.21 41.16
C ASP A 16 47.80 -17.70 39.98
N LYS A 17 49.12 -17.58 40.09
CA LYS A 17 50.12 -17.88 39.03
C LYS A 17 50.03 -19.27 38.42
N THR A 18 49.31 -20.19 39.04
CA THR A 18 49.14 -21.58 38.62
C THR A 18 47.99 -21.86 37.64
N ARG A 19 47.09 -20.85 37.35
CA ARG A 19 45.93 -21.04 36.46
C ARG A 19 46.02 -20.15 35.22
N LYS A 20 47.09 -20.30 34.42
CA LYS A 20 47.26 -19.58 33.13
C LYS A 20 46.24 -19.98 32.06
N VAL A 21 45.55 -21.11 32.23
CA VAL A 21 44.60 -21.68 31.23
C VAL A 21 43.17 -21.09 31.34
N SER A 22 42.76 -20.56 32.49
CA SER A 22 41.39 -20.11 32.69
C SER A 22 41.07 -18.71 32.11
N LYS A 23 42.07 -17.80 32.05
CA LYS A 23 41.85 -16.46 31.50
C LYS A 23 41.53 -16.43 30.00
N PRO A 24 42.27 -17.14 29.13
CA PRO A 24 41.91 -17.16 27.70
C PRO A 24 40.55 -17.87 27.44
N ALA A 25 40.20 -18.90 28.22
CA ALA A 25 38.92 -19.59 28.10
C ALA A 25 37.74 -18.64 28.45
N ILE A 26 37.86 -17.88 29.56
CA ILE A 26 36.83 -16.91 29.96
C ILE A 26 36.71 -15.78 28.89
N THR A 27 37.83 -15.29 28.36
CA THR A 27 37.82 -14.27 27.33
C THR A 27 37.14 -14.78 26.05
N ILE A 28 37.46 -15.97 25.58
CA ILE A 28 36.83 -16.58 24.41
C ILE A 28 35.32 -16.77 24.65
N ALA A 29 34.93 -17.27 25.81
CA ALA A 29 33.51 -17.43 26.15
C ALA A 29 32.78 -16.07 26.18
N THR A 30 33.36 -15.05 26.80
CA THR A 30 32.78 -13.70 26.86
C THR A 30 32.63 -13.06 25.47
N VAL A 31 33.66 -13.17 24.62
CA VAL A 31 33.63 -12.69 23.23
C VAL A 31 32.58 -13.46 22.44
N GLY A 32 32.48 -14.79 22.60
CA GLY A 32 31.48 -15.59 21.93
C GLY A 32 30.03 -15.19 22.29
N VAL A 33 29.79 -14.96 23.59
CA VAL A 33 28.47 -14.49 24.06
C VAL A 33 28.19 -13.07 23.54
N ALA A 34 29.17 -12.18 23.56
CA ALA A 34 29.00 -10.82 23.07
C ALA A 34 28.66 -10.78 21.57
N ILE A 35 29.37 -11.58 20.75
CA ILE A 35 29.08 -11.72 19.32
C ILE A 35 27.69 -12.32 19.11
N GLY A 36 27.32 -13.38 19.84
CA GLY A 36 26.00 -13.99 19.74
C GLY A 36 24.88 -13.01 20.07
N LEU A 37 25.04 -12.22 21.13
CA LEU A 37 24.08 -11.19 21.50
C LEU A 37 24.00 -10.06 20.44
N ALA A 38 25.13 -9.62 19.92
CA ALA A 38 25.16 -8.61 18.88
C ALA A 38 24.43 -9.05 17.60
N VAL A 39 24.66 -10.30 17.17
CA VAL A 39 23.96 -10.89 16.02
C VAL A 39 22.45 -10.97 16.25
N MET A 40 22.01 -11.38 17.45
CA MET A 40 20.58 -11.40 17.79
C MET A 40 19.95 -10.00 17.73
N ILE A 41 20.60 -8.99 18.31
CA ILE A 41 20.10 -7.61 18.27
C ILE A 41 20.01 -7.11 16.84
N VAL A 42 21.05 -7.29 16.03
CA VAL A 42 21.05 -6.88 14.62
C VAL A 42 19.93 -7.58 13.84
N SER A 43 19.76 -8.89 14.05
CA SER A 43 18.69 -9.67 13.39
C SER A 43 17.30 -9.12 13.71
N VAL A 44 17.03 -8.81 14.97
CA VAL A 44 15.74 -8.24 15.39
C VAL A 44 15.54 -6.84 14.76
N CYS A 45 16.58 -5.98 14.79
CA CYS A 45 16.51 -4.66 14.17
C CYS A 45 16.22 -4.72 12.66
N VAL A 46 16.88 -5.64 11.95
CA VAL A 46 16.66 -5.84 10.51
C VAL A 46 15.23 -6.29 10.24
N VAL A 47 14.71 -7.27 10.99
CA VAL A 47 13.34 -7.79 10.81
C VAL A 47 12.31 -6.67 11.07
N LEU A 48 12.47 -5.92 12.15
CA LEU A 48 11.55 -4.81 12.48
C LEU A 48 11.61 -3.69 11.42
N GLY A 49 12.80 -3.30 11.01
CA GLY A 49 12.98 -2.28 9.97
C GLY A 49 12.39 -2.70 8.62
N PHE A 50 12.61 -3.95 8.22
CA PHE A 50 12.04 -4.51 7.00
C PHE A 50 10.50 -4.55 7.03
N LYS A 51 9.92 -5.00 8.16
CA LYS A 51 8.47 -5.03 8.36
C LYS A 51 7.85 -3.63 8.20
N HIS A 52 8.44 -2.59 8.80
CA HIS A 52 7.96 -1.21 8.66
C HIS A 52 8.05 -0.73 7.22
N THR A 53 9.21 -0.90 6.58
CA THR A 53 9.43 -0.43 5.21
C THR A 53 8.47 -1.06 4.20
N ILE A 54 8.24 -2.38 4.29
CA ILE A 54 7.30 -3.07 3.39
C ILE A 54 5.88 -2.61 3.65
N ARG A 55 5.48 -2.52 4.92
CA ARG A 55 4.15 -2.06 5.29
C ARG A 55 3.85 -0.68 4.72
N ASP A 56 4.72 0.30 4.95
CA ASP A 56 4.51 1.68 4.50
C ASP A 56 4.36 1.77 2.98
N LYS A 57 5.09 0.94 2.24
CA LYS A 57 4.97 0.85 0.78
C LYS A 57 3.66 0.20 0.34
N VAL A 58 3.24 -0.88 0.97
CA VAL A 58 1.97 -1.56 0.63
C VAL A 58 0.77 -0.66 0.93
N ILE A 59 0.77 -0.01 2.10
CA ILE A 59 -0.28 0.94 2.48
C ILE A 59 -0.29 2.16 1.55
N GLY A 60 0.86 2.57 1.03
CA GLY A 60 0.96 3.67 0.07
C GLY A 60 0.20 3.43 -1.24
N PHE A 61 0.02 2.17 -1.65
CA PHE A 61 -0.83 1.81 -2.80
C PHE A 61 -2.29 1.56 -2.43
N GLY A 62 -2.56 1.24 -1.18
CA GLY A 62 -3.88 0.85 -0.70
C GLY A 62 -4.19 1.44 0.67
N SER A 63 -4.50 0.58 1.62
CA SER A 63 -4.89 0.98 2.96
C SER A 63 -4.66 -0.15 3.97
N ASP A 64 -4.88 0.14 5.25
CA ASP A 64 -4.84 -0.87 6.32
C ASP A 64 -6.10 -1.75 6.31
N VAL A 65 -7.27 -1.16 6.01
CA VAL A 65 -8.57 -1.84 5.93
C VAL A 65 -9.29 -1.41 4.66
N THR A 66 -9.90 -2.36 3.99
CA THR A 66 -10.71 -2.10 2.78
C THR A 66 -12.12 -2.59 3.00
N VAL A 67 -13.09 -1.75 2.66
CA VAL A 67 -14.50 -2.10 2.56
C VAL A 67 -14.83 -2.25 1.08
N ALA A 68 -15.19 -3.45 0.66
CA ALA A 68 -15.47 -3.78 -0.73
C ALA A 68 -16.54 -4.87 -0.80
N ASN A 69 -17.11 -5.11 -1.98
CA ASN A 69 -18.05 -6.18 -2.19
C ASN A 69 -17.37 -7.55 -1.99
N PHE A 70 -18.01 -8.44 -1.26
CA PHE A 70 -17.50 -9.77 -0.97
C PHE A 70 -17.18 -10.59 -2.24
N LEU A 71 -17.99 -10.44 -3.29
CA LEU A 71 -17.79 -11.13 -4.57
C LEU A 71 -16.49 -10.68 -5.26
N THR A 72 -16.08 -9.41 -5.09
CA THR A 72 -14.80 -8.91 -5.61
C THR A 72 -13.60 -9.64 -5.00
N LEU A 73 -13.72 -10.11 -3.75
CA LEU A 73 -12.65 -10.85 -3.08
C LEU A 73 -12.52 -12.30 -3.57
N GLN A 74 -13.55 -12.85 -4.20
CA GLN A 74 -13.59 -14.24 -4.66
C GLN A 74 -13.25 -14.41 -6.14
N GLY A 75 -13.27 -13.31 -6.93
CA GLY A 75 -13.07 -13.34 -8.37
C GLY A 75 -12.09 -12.27 -8.87
N SER A 76 -11.94 -12.20 -10.18
CA SER A 76 -11.19 -11.16 -10.88
C SER A 76 -12.07 -9.98 -11.30
N GLU A 77 -13.38 -10.11 -11.19
CA GLU A 77 -14.35 -9.07 -11.54
C GLU A 77 -14.52 -8.07 -10.41
N GLN A 78 -14.78 -6.81 -10.79
CA GLN A 78 -15.00 -5.72 -9.84
C GLN A 78 -16.51 -5.50 -9.69
N TYR A 79 -17.03 -5.78 -8.51
CA TYR A 79 -18.41 -5.50 -8.15
C TYR A 79 -18.49 -4.21 -7.35
N PRO A 80 -19.29 -3.23 -7.78
CA PRO A 80 -19.37 -1.95 -7.08
C PRO A 80 -20.14 -2.08 -5.76
N ILE A 81 -19.78 -1.21 -4.82
CA ILE A 81 -20.59 -0.90 -3.64
C ILE A 81 -20.97 0.58 -3.63
N GLN A 82 -22.06 0.92 -2.95
CA GLN A 82 -22.42 2.33 -2.76
C GLN A 82 -21.61 2.95 -1.63
N VAL A 83 -20.74 3.91 -1.95
CA VAL A 83 -19.93 4.64 -0.99
C VAL A 83 -20.35 6.12 -1.00
N ASN A 84 -21.53 6.38 -0.50
CA ASN A 84 -22.06 7.73 -0.36
C ASN A 84 -21.39 8.50 0.82
N ASP A 85 -21.67 9.79 0.91
CA ASP A 85 -21.08 10.63 1.97
C ASP A 85 -21.52 10.21 3.38
N SER A 86 -22.71 9.59 3.51
CA SER A 86 -23.20 9.05 4.77
C SER A 86 -22.33 7.90 5.26
N LEU A 87 -21.99 6.94 4.37
CA LEU A 87 -21.09 5.83 4.71
C LEU A 87 -19.69 6.35 5.06
N ILE A 88 -19.14 7.27 4.27
CA ILE A 88 -17.84 7.90 4.56
C ILE A 88 -17.83 8.53 5.95
N LYS A 89 -18.91 9.22 6.34
CA LYS A 89 -19.03 9.82 7.66
C LYS A 89 -19.06 8.75 8.76
N VAL A 90 -19.86 7.71 8.58
CA VAL A 90 -19.93 6.58 9.53
C VAL A 90 -18.56 5.92 9.71
N LEU A 91 -17.80 5.74 8.62
CA LEU A 91 -16.46 5.15 8.66
C LEU A 91 -15.44 6.08 9.32
N LYS A 92 -15.51 7.39 9.08
CA LYS A 92 -14.64 8.39 9.74
C LYS A 92 -14.88 8.49 11.23
N ASP A 93 -16.12 8.28 11.69
CA ASP A 93 -16.50 8.34 13.10
C ASP A 93 -16.07 7.09 13.90
N VAL A 94 -15.49 6.06 13.24
CA VAL A 94 -14.97 4.88 13.94
C VAL A 94 -13.68 5.25 14.68
N PRO A 95 -13.60 5.04 16.01
CA PRO A 95 -12.39 5.32 16.77
C PRO A 95 -11.17 4.58 16.23
N GLY A 96 -10.07 5.30 16.06
CA GLY A 96 -8.81 4.75 15.56
C GLY A 96 -8.63 4.86 14.05
N ILE A 97 -9.62 5.30 13.28
CA ILE A 97 -9.49 5.62 11.86
C ILE A 97 -8.80 6.98 11.71
N LYS A 98 -7.76 7.03 10.88
CA LYS A 98 -7.00 8.23 10.54
C LYS A 98 -7.56 8.91 9.30
N HIS A 99 -7.85 8.12 8.27
CA HIS A 99 -8.26 8.60 6.96
C HIS A 99 -9.18 7.61 6.28
N VAL A 100 -10.13 8.10 5.48
CA VAL A 100 -11.05 7.30 4.66
C VAL A 100 -11.11 7.91 3.28
N GLN A 101 -10.91 7.09 2.26
CA GLN A 101 -10.91 7.50 0.86
C GLN A 101 -11.66 6.49 -0.02
N ARG A 102 -12.27 6.99 -1.09
CA ARG A 102 -12.92 6.16 -2.11
C ARG A 102 -11.90 5.72 -3.15
N TYR A 103 -12.13 4.57 -3.75
CA TYR A 103 -11.34 4.10 -4.88
C TYR A 103 -12.19 3.30 -5.88
N ALA A 104 -11.73 3.29 -7.13
CA ALA A 104 -12.30 2.44 -8.17
C ALA A 104 -11.18 1.76 -8.95
N TYR A 105 -11.21 0.44 -9.06
CA TYR A 105 -10.32 -0.30 -9.93
C TYR A 105 -10.98 -0.59 -11.27
N THR A 106 -10.19 -0.47 -12.33
CA THR A 106 -10.61 -0.81 -13.70
C THR A 106 -9.46 -1.53 -14.38
N GLN A 107 -9.72 -2.73 -14.90
CA GLN A 107 -8.74 -3.47 -15.69
C GLN A 107 -8.74 -2.97 -17.13
N GLY A 108 -7.56 -2.77 -17.70
CA GLY A 108 -7.42 -2.31 -19.06
C GLY A 108 -6.11 -2.75 -19.69
N ILE A 109 -6.00 -2.50 -20.99
CA ILE A 109 -4.82 -2.78 -21.78
C ILE A 109 -4.31 -1.47 -22.34
N LEU A 110 -3.13 -1.04 -21.94
CA LEU A 110 -2.41 0.05 -22.59
C LEU A 110 -1.77 -0.46 -23.87
N LYS A 111 -1.96 0.23 -24.98
CA LYS A 111 -1.45 -0.16 -26.27
C LYS A 111 -0.71 0.98 -26.93
N THR A 112 0.50 0.71 -27.36
CA THR A 112 1.32 1.52 -28.30
C THR A 112 1.25 0.91 -29.70
N ASN A 113 1.99 1.47 -30.64
CA ASN A 113 2.10 0.89 -31.99
C ASN A 113 2.93 -0.42 -32.00
N GLU A 114 3.83 -0.59 -31.04
CA GLU A 114 4.82 -1.66 -30.99
C GLU A 114 4.50 -2.74 -29.96
N ASP A 115 3.85 -2.36 -28.84
CA ASP A 115 3.64 -3.28 -27.72
C ASP A 115 2.31 -2.99 -26.99
N PHE A 116 1.91 -3.92 -26.11
CA PHE A 116 0.73 -3.77 -25.24
C PHE A 116 1.00 -4.33 -23.84
N LEU A 117 0.31 -3.80 -22.85
CA LEU A 117 0.44 -4.21 -21.46
C LEU A 117 -0.90 -4.16 -20.75
N GLY A 118 -1.26 -5.28 -20.09
CA GLY A 118 -2.37 -5.30 -19.15
C GLY A 118 -2.04 -4.51 -17.89
N VAL A 119 -2.93 -3.61 -17.50
CA VAL A 119 -2.77 -2.75 -16.32
C VAL A 119 -4.06 -2.68 -15.50
N MET A 120 -3.89 -2.33 -14.24
CA MET A 120 -4.97 -1.98 -13.32
C MET A 120 -4.96 -0.46 -13.13
N LEU A 121 -6.00 0.22 -13.57
CA LEU A 121 -6.21 1.63 -13.28
C LEU A 121 -6.84 1.77 -11.90
N LYS A 122 -6.17 2.48 -11.01
CA LYS A 122 -6.72 2.92 -9.74
C LYS A 122 -7.24 4.35 -9.91
N GLY A 123 -8.56 4.47 -9.96
CA GLY A 123 -9.26 5.75 -9.92
C GLY A 123 -9.28 6.27 -8.49
N VAL A 124 -8.81 7.50 -8.30
CA VAL A 124 -8.71 8.16 -7.00
C VAL A 124 -9.37 9.55 -7.05
N GLY A 125 -9.98 9.94 -5.95
CA GLY A 125 -10.70 11.19 -5.80
C GLY A 125 -9.91 12.27 -5.05
N PRO A 126 -10.56 13.39 -4.75
CA PRO A 126 -9.95 14.47 -3.97
C PRO A 126 -9.66 14.08 -2.52
N ASP A 127 -10.27 13.02 -2.03
CA ASP A 127 -10.07 12.43 -0.70
C ASP A 127 -8.84 11.49 -0.64
N PHE A 128 -8.16 11.25 -1.76
CA PHE A 128 -7.00 10.35 -1.81
C PHE A 128 -5.75 10.98 -1.17
N ASP A 129 -5.09 10.22 -0.28
CA ASP A 129 -3.78 10.62 0.27
C ASP A 129 -2.70 10.47 -0.79
N THR A 130 -2.34 11.59 -1.40
CA THR A 130 -1.36 11.66 -2.48
C THR A 130 0.09 11.58 -2.00
N THR A 131 0.34 11.65 -0.69
CA THR A 131 1.68 11.81 -0.11
C THR A 131 2.66 10.73 -0.57
N PHE A 132 2.21 9.47 -0.55
CA PHE A 132 3.05 8.35 -0.97
C PHE A 132 3.46 8.44 -2.44
N ILE A 133 2.49 8.64 -3.33
CA ILE A 133 2.77 8.72 -4.77
C ILE A 133 3.58 9.95 -5.10
N HIS A 134 3.24 11.10 -4.49
CA HIS A 134 3.99 12.36 -4.67
C HIS A 134 5.47 12.21 -4.30
N ASN A 135 5.78 11.56 -3.18
CA ASN A 135 7.15 11.32 -2.73
C ASN A 135 7.94 10.33 -3.61
N ASN A 136 7.24 9.54 -4.42
CA ASN A 136 7.84 8.58 -5.35
C ASN A 136 7.76 9.01 -6.82
N MET A 137 7.37 10.26 -7.11
CA MET A 137 7.39 10.80 -8.48
C MET A 137 8.82 10.95 -8.99
N VAL A 138 9.04 10.51 -10.24
CA VAL A 138 10.34 10.60 -10.94
C VAL A 138 10.30 11.68 -12.01
N GLU A 139 9.20 11.75 -12.77
CA GLU A 139 9.02 12.72 -13.85
C GLU A 139 7.58 13.23 -13.89
N GLY A 140 7.41 14.49 -14.32
CA GLY A 140 6.08 15.10 -14.42
C GLY A 140 5.50 15.49 -13.06
N SER A 141 4.19 15.51 -12.97
CA SER A 141 3.48 15.89 -11.75
C SER A 141 2.22 15.04 -11.56
N LEU A 142 1.81 14.92 -10.30
CA LEU A 142 0.55 14.28 -9.94
C LEU A 142 -0.60 15.26 -10.25
N PRO A 143 -1.60 14.88 -11.05
CA PRO A 143 -2.76 15.73 -11.31
C PRO A 143 -3.58 15.95 -10.03
N HIS A 144 -4.25 17.09 -9.95
CA HIS A 144 -5.33 17.27 -8.98
C HIS A 144 -6.53 16.45 -9.43
N PHE A 145 -6.80 15.33 -8.74
CA PHE A 145 -7.86 14.38 -9.11
C PHE A 145 -9.29 14.89 -8.84
N SER A 146 -9.45 16.14 -8.41
CA SER A 146 -10.74 16.81 -8.23
C SER A 146 -11.18 17.63 -9.47
N ASP A 147 -10.28 17.92 -10.40
CA ASP A 147 -10.52 18.85 -11.48
C ASP A 147 -10.94 18.13 -12.76
N LYS A 148 -11.80 18.77 -13.55
CA LYS A 148 -12.16 18.28 -14.89
C LYS A 148 -10.95 18.10 -15.81
N GLU A 149 -9.86 18.84 -15.54
CA GLU A 149 -8.60 18.74 -16.27
C GLU A 149 -7.82 17.45 -15.95
N SER A 150 -8.14 16.78 -14.84
CA SER A 150 -7.57 15.46 -14.52
C SER A 150 -8.18 14.34 -15.36
N HIS A 151 -9.34 14.57 -15.94
CA HIS A 151 -9.97 13.62 -16.83
C HIS A 151 -9.03 13.29 -17.98
N GLN A 152 -8.86 12.00 -18.26
CA GLN A 152 -7.95 11.47 -19.28
C GLN A 152 -6.44 11.67 -18.96
N LYS A 153 -6.07 12.06 -17.76
CA LYS A 153 -4.68 12.02 -17.30
C LYS A 153 -4.37 10.69 -16.62
N LEU A 154 -3.18 10.21 -16.89
CA LEU A 154 -2.70 8.93 -16.37
C LEU A 154 -1.33 9.13 -15.73
N VAL A 155 -1.16 8.61 -14.53
CA VAL A 155 0.14 8.52 -13.86
C VAL A 155 0.53 7.05 -13.88
N ILE A 156 1.68 6.76 -14.49
CA ILE A 156 2.18 5.39 -14.70
C ILE A 156 3.47 5.18 -13.92
N SER A 157 3.81 3.93 -13.68
CA SER A 157 5.11 3.62 -13.09
C SER A 157 6.24 3.73 -14.11
N LYS A 158 7.46 3.89 -13.63
CA LYS A 158 8.66 3.83 -14.45
C LYS A 158 8.80 2.47 -15.16
N THR A 159 8.43 1.38 -14.50
CA THR A 159 8.44 0.03 -15.10
C THR A 159 7.52 -0.06 -16.32
N ILE A 160 6.31 0.52 -16.24
CA ILE A 160 5.36 0.58 -17.36
C ILE A 160 5.88 1.52 -18.45
N ALA A 161 6.40 2.69 -18.06
CA ALA A 161 6.97 3.68 -18.98
C ALA A 161 8.13 3.10 -19.80
N ASP A 162 9.07 2.43 -19.15
CA ASP A 162 10.23 1.80 -19.79
C ASP A 162 9.79 0.65 -20.73
N LYS A 163 8.81 -0.18 -20.30
CA LYS A 163 8.32 -1.30 -21.11
C LYS A 163 7.60 -0.87 -22.38
N LEU A 164 6.80 0.19 -22.30
CA LEU A 164 6.02 0.71 -23.43
C LEU A 164 6.69 1.90 -24.14
N ASN A 165 7.93 2.26 -23.75
CA ASN A 165 8.70 3.41 -24.26
C ASN A 165 7.89 4.72 -24.22
N LEU A 166 7.27 5.01 -23.06
CA LEU A 166 6.41 6.15 -22.84
C LEU A 166 7.11 7.28 -22.07
N LYS A 167 6.79 8.51 -22.41
CA LYS A 167 7.29 9.72 -21.74
C LYS A 167 6.13 10.61 -21.27
N VAL A 168 6.40 11.46 -20.29
CA VAL A 168 5.46 12.47 -19.83
C VAL A 168 5.00 13.36 -20.99
N GLY A 169 3.72 13.68 -21.04
CA GLY A 169 3.07 14.44 -22.11
C GLY A 169 2.64 13.62 -23.33
N GLN A 170 3.11 12.39 -23.48
CA GLN A 170 2.67 11.51 -24.56
C GLN A 170 1.22 11.04 -24.35
N ARG A 171 0.57 10.69 -25.46
CA ARG A 171 -0.79 10.16 -25.49
C ARG A 171 -0.75 8.66 -25.77
N ILE A 172 -1.57 7.90 -25.01
CA ILE A 172 -1.69 6.45 -25.18
C ILE A 172 -3.18 6.07 -25.24
N PHE A 173 -3.47 5.01 -26.00
CA PHE A 173 -4.79 4.39 -25.99
C PHE A 173 -4.85 3.29 -24.95
N ALA A 174 -5.95 3.26 -24.20
CA ALA A 174 -6.30 2.19 -23.28
C ALA A 174 -7.61 1.54 -23.72
N TYR A 175 -7.63 0.22 -23.69
CA TYR A 175 -8.77 -0.61 -24.07
C TYR A 175 -9.31 -1.29 -22.82
N PHE A 176 -10.61 -1.16 -22.60
CA PHE A 176 -11.35 -1.73 -21.47
C PHE A 176 -12.40 -2.67 -22.02
N ILE A 177 -12.41 -3.88 -21.52
CA ILE A 177 -13.34 -4.92 -21.92
C ILE A 177 -14.29 -5.16 -20.75
N ASN A 178 -15.56 -4.90 -20.96
CA ASN A 178 -16.62 -5.17 -19.98
C ASN A 178 -17.82 -5.80 -20.71
N ASP A 179 -18.86 -6.16 -19.97
CA ASP A 179 -20.09 -6.80 -20.52
C ASP A 179 -20.79 -5.97 -21.60
N GLN A 180 -20.55 -4.66 -21.63
CA GLN A 180 -21.09 -3.73 -22.65
C GLN A 180 -20.21 -3.63 -23.90
N GLY A 181 -19.12 -4.40 -23.97
CA GLY A 181 -18.18 -4.44 -25.09
C GLY A 181 -16.83 -3.79 -24.83
N VAL A 182 -16.12 -3.42 -25.89
CA VAL A 182 -14.80 -2.80 -25.82
C VAL A 182 -14.91 -1.27 -25.80
N ARG A 183 -14.45 -0.66 -24.74
CA ARG A 183 -14.34 0.81 -24.62
C ARG A 183 -12.91 1.24 -24.83
N THR A 184 -12.70 2.18 -25.71
CA THR A 184 -11.38 2.78 -25.95
C THR A 184 -11.32 4.18 -25.36
N ARG A 185 -10.24 4.51 -24.65
CA ARG A 185 -9.97 5.85 -24.14
C ARG A 185 -8.55 6.25 -24.46
N LYS A 186 -8.40 7.55 -24.71
CA LYS A 186 -7.12 8.19 -24.94
C LYS A 186 -6.69 8.90 -23.68
N PHE A 187 -5.53 8.54 -23.14
CA PHE A 187 -4.93 9.16 -21.97
C PHE A 187 -3.69 9.96 -22.34
N THR A 188 -3.41 10.98 -21.54
CA THR A 188 -2.15 11.72 -21.57
C THR A 188 -1.35 11.38 -20.32
N ILE A 189 -0.09 10.97 -20.46
CA ILE A 189 0.80 10.67 -19.34
C ILE A 189 1.13 11.98 -18.62
N ALA A 190 0.64 12.15 -17.41
CA ALA A 190 0.86 13.34 -16.58
C ALA A 190 2.13 13.24 -15.74
N GLY A 191 2.47 12.01 -15.33
CA GLY A 191 3.65 11.78 -14.51
C GLY A 191 4.05 10.31 -14.48
N ILE A 192 5.29 10.09 -14.03
CA ILE A 192 5.91 8.79 -13.89
C ILE A 192 6.40 8.65 -12.46
N TYR A 193 6.02 7.57 -11.77
CA TYR A 193 6.43 7.25 -10.41
C TYR A 193 7.28 5.98 -10.34
N ALA A 194 8.06 5.79 -9.27
CA ALA A 194 8.84 4.58 -9.02
C ALA A 194 8.90 4.29 -7.52
N THR A 195 8.26 3.21 -7.07
CA THR A 195 8.26 2.81 -5.65
C THR A 195 9.27 1.71 -5.34
N ASN A 196 9.87 1.12 -6.38
CA ASN A 196 10.72 -0.07 -6.28
C ASN A 196 9.99 -1.30 -5.73
N MET A 197 8.67 -1.36 -5.90
CA MET A 197 7.86 -2.54 -5.63
C MET A 197 7.39 -3.14 -6.96
N LYS A 198 8.17 -4.07 -7.51
CA LYS A 198 7.92 -4.65 -8.86
C LYS A 198 6.49 -5.12 -9.06
N GLN A 199 5.86 -5.72 -8.04
CA GLN A 199 4.52 -6.26 -8.15
C GLN A 199 3.48 -5.16 -8.45
N PHE A 200 3.58 -4.01 -7.78
CA PHE A 200 2.68 -2.87 -7.99
C PHE A 200 3.12 -2.02 -9.19
N ASP A 201 4.43 -1.73 -9.27
CA ASP A 201 5.00 -0.92 -10.36
C ASP A 201 4.81 -1.56 -11.75
N SER A 202 4.60 -2.88 -11.85
CA SER A 202 4.35 -3.54 -13.14
C SER A 202 2.91 -3.46 -13.63
N GLN A 203 1.95 -3.07 -12.77
CA GLN A 203 0.52 -3.20 -13.08
C GLN A 203 -0.30 -1.97 -12.77
N ILE A 204 0.03 -1.19 -11.73
CA ILE A 204 -0.86 -0.11 -11.26
C ILE A 204 -0.57 1.20 -11.99
N CYS A 205 -1.64 1.84 -12.46
CA CYS A 205 -1.67 3.20 -12.97
C CYS A 205 -2.71 4.00 -12.19
N PHE A 206 -2.50 5.31 -12.00
CA PHE A 206 -3.46 6.19 -11.33
C PHE A 206 -4.16 7.10 -12.32
N THR A 207 -5.47 7.24 -12.15
CA THR A 207 -6.33 8.16 -12.88
C THR A 207 -7.36 8.77 -11.94
N ASP A 208 -8.19 9.66 -12.42
CA ASP A 208 -9.28 10.22 -11.61
C ASP A 208 -10.44 9.22 -11.42
N LEU A 209 -11.12 9.35 -10.29
CA LEU A 209 -12.20 8.48 -9.86
C LEU A 209 -13.40 8.51 -10.84
N TYR A 210 -13.72 9.70 -11.37
CA TYR A 210 -14.81 9.86 -12.35
C TYR A 210 -14.52 9.07 -13.63
N THR A 211 -13.29 9.13 -14.13
CA THR A 211 -12.88 8.38 -15.33
C THR A 211 -12.97 6.87 -15.09
N ALA A 212 -12.48 6.38 -13.95
CA ALA A 212 -12.55 4.96 -13.62
C ALA A 212 -14.00 4.45 -13.51
N ASN A 213 -14.86 5.17 -12.79
CA ASN A 213 -16.27 4.84 -12.67
C ASN A 213 -16.98 4.79 -14.03
N LYS A 214 -16.73 5.79 -14.88
CA LYS A 214 -17.30 5.84 -16.21
C LYS A 214 -16.84 4.71 -17.13
N LEU A 215 -15.60 4.25 -16.95
CA LEU A 215 -15.07 3.10 -17.68
C LEU A 215 -15.75 1.79 -17.24
N ASN A 216 -16.00 1.63 -15.96
CA ASN A 216 -16.74 0.49 -15.42
C ASN A 216 -18.24 0.53 -15.77
N GLY A 217 -18.75 1.69 -16.17
CA GLY A 217 -20.19 1.88 -16.44
C GLY A 217 -21.04 1.98 -15.18
N TRP A 218 -20.40 2.38 -14.07
CA TRP A 218 -21.05 2.51 -12.77
C TRP A 218 -21.82 3.81 -12.63
N GLU A 219 -22.82 3.79 -11.77
CA GLU A 219 -23.63 4.94 -11.43
C GLU A 219 -22.87 5.89 -10.47
N PRO A 220 -23.34 7.13 -10.28
CA PRO A 220 -22.85 8.00 -9.22
C PRO A 220 -22.92 7.29 -7.86
N ASP A 221 -21.90 7.51 -7.03
CA ASP A 221 -21.73 6.88 -5.69
C ASP A 221 -21.43 5.37 -5.68
N GLN A 222 -21.32 4.73 -6.84
CA GLN A 222 -20.79 3.38 -6.97
C GLN A 222 -19.28 3.37 -7.17
N TYR A 223 -18.57 2.62 -6.33
CA TYR A 223 -17.11 2.51 -6.33
C TYR A 223 -16.68 1.07 -6.07
N SER A 224 -15.42 0.73 -6.35
CA SER A 224 -14.88 -0.58 -5.91
C SER A 224 -14.92 -0.71 -4.39
N GLY A 225 -14.83 0.43 -3.67
CA GLY A 225 -14.91 0.42 -2.23
C GLY A 225 -14.39 1.70 -1.57
N ALA A 226 -14.20 1.57 -0.26
CA ALA A 226 -13.55 2.55 0.57
C ALA A 226 -12.29 1.97 1.22
N GLU A 227 -11.21 2.72 1.21
CA GLU A 227 -9.95 2.42 1.86
C GLU A 227 -9.82 3.23 3.15
N LEU A 228 -9.41 2.57 4.22
CA LEU A 228 -9.28 3.16 5.55
C LEU A 228 -7.85 3.02 6.06
N GLN A 229 -7.27 4.10 6.51
CA GLN A 229 -6.00 4.12 7.22
C GLN A 229 -6.26 4.20 8.73
N VAL A 230 -5.52 3.42 9.52
CA VAL A 230 -5.62 3.44 10.98
C VAL A 230 -4.50 4.28 11.59
N ASN A 231 -4.75 4.86 12.77
CA ASN A 231 -3.73 5.59 13.53
C ASN A 231 -2.65 4.64 14.05
N ASP A 232 -3.06 3.47 14.55
CA ASP A 232 -2.17 2.48 15.14
C ASP A 232 -2.51 1.08 14.60
N PHE A 233 -1.55 0.52 13.86
CA PHE A 233 -1.70 -0.81 13.28
C PHE A 233 -1.81 -1.94 14.32
N SER A 234 -1.31 -1.73 15.52
CA SER A 234 -1.47 -2.73 16.59
C SER A 234 -2.94 -2.96 16.96
N GLN A 235 -3.80 -1.97 16.65
CA GLN A 235 -5.24 -2.01 16.88
C GLN A 235 -6.05 -2.39 15.62
N LEU A 236 -5.40 -2.91 14.57
CA LEU A 236 -6.06 -3.25 13.31
C LEU A 236 -7.24 -4.21 13.50
N ASN A 237 -7.06 -5.29 14.26
CA ASN A 237 -8.10 -6.30 14.47
C ASN A 237 -9.35 -5.75 15.18
N PRO A 238 -9.25 -5.04 16.33
CA PRO A 238 -10.43 -4.45 16.95
C PRO A 238 -11.07 -3.38 16.07
N ILE A 239 -10.29 -2.56 15.36
CA ILE A 239 -10.83 -1.52 14.46
C ILE A 239 -11.56 -2.17 13.29
N SER A 240 -11.00 -3.19 12.64
CA SER A 240 -11.66 -3.89 11.54
C SER A 240 -12.97 -4.55 11.97
N SER A 241 -13.03 -5.11 13.19
CA SER A 241 -14.26 -5.65 13.75
C SER A 241 -15.33 -4.57 13.99
N LEU A 242 -14.91 -3.38 14.44
CA LEU A 242 -15.81 -2.23 14.59
C LEU A 242 -16.32 -1.74 13.24
N VAL A 243 -15.45 -1.62 12.24
CA VAL A 243 -15.83 -1.26 10.87
C VAL A 243 -16.84 -2.27 10.34
N LEU A 244 -16.56 -3.58 10.45
CA LEU A 244 -17.48 -4.64 10.04
C LEU A 244 -18.84 -4.52 10.72
N SER A 245 -18.89 -4.25 12.02
CA SER A 245 -20.14 -4.09 12.75
C SER A 245 -20.97 -2.90 12.28
N LYS A 246 -20.31 -1.82 11.84
CA LYS A 246 -20.97 -0.61 11.31
C LYS A 246 -21.47 -0.81 9.88
N VAL A 247 -20.70 -1.53 9.05
CA VAL A 247 -21.01 -1.78 7.64
C VAL A 247 -22.02 -2.94 7.48
N LYS A 248 -21.98 -3.95 8.36
CA LYS A 248 -22.86 -5.14 8.29
C LYS A 248 -24.36 -4.85 8.19
N ASN A 249 -24.80 -3.71 8.68
CA ASN A 249 -26.19 -3.25 8.61
C ASN A 249 -26.47 -2.33 7.41
N THR A 250 -25.44 -2.08 6.59
CA THR A 250 -25.57 -1.27 5.38
C THR A 250 -25.81 -2.22 4.22
N VAL A 251 -26.93 -2.07 3.55
CA VAL A 251 -27.27 -2.81 2.33
C VAL A 251 -27.04 -1.90 1.12
N ASP A 252 -26.62 -2.49 0.01
CA ASP A 252 -26.51 -1.77 -1.24
C ASP A 252 -27.91 -1.46 -1.84
N HIS A 253 -27.91 -0.82 -3.02
CA HIS A 253 -29.13 -0.49 -3.74
C HIS A 253 -29.97 -1.74 -4.12
N TYR A 254 -29.34 -2.91 -4.19
CA TYR A 254 -29.98 -4.20 -4.50
C TYR A 254 -30.37 -5.02 -3.26
N GLY A 255 -30.12 -4.49 -2.06
CA GLY A 255 -30.42 -5.18 -0.79
C GLY A 255 -29.36 -6.20 -0.38
N GLU A 256 -28.18 -6.18 -1.00
CA GLU A 256 -27.04 -7.02 -0.62
C GLU A 256 -26.20 -6.35 0.49
N THR A 257 -25.69 -7.16 1.41
CA THR A 257 -24.81 -6.68 2.49
C THR A 257 -23.36 -6.63 2.01
N TYR A 258 -22.67 -5.59 2.40
CA TYR A 258 -21.24 -5.41 2.13
C TYR A 258 -20.36 -6.41 2.85
#